data_899047040e6f3656fb2d08edad40db80
#
_entry.id   899047040e6f3656fb2d08edad40db80
#
_cell.length_a   1.000
_cell.length_b   1.000
_cell.length_c   1.000
_cell.angle_alpha   90.00
_cell.angle_beta   90.00
_cell.angle_gamma   90.00
#
_symmetry.space_group_name_H-M   'P 1'
#
loop_
_entity.id
_entity.type
_entity.pdbx_description
1 polymer ?
#
loop_
_entity_poly.entity_id
_entity_poly.type
_entity_poly.pdbx_seq_one_letter_code
_entity_poly.pdbx_strand_id
1 'polypeptide(L)'
;MTLNETVIGGTTWVFSREELNNVFDVLVIDEAGQMSLANLLVMAGCAKSILLVGDQQQLSQPTKADHPGDSGKSCLEYLMQGANVVPEDKGIFLNTSWRMEPSITNIVSELFYDKRLMGNPSNENNSINWGKPCLRGSGNQFPNQGIVFEAIEHSGCSVKSIEEIDFIQKLVESLLGGSYTYSQFNEKRTGEITPNDILVTAPYNVQVNRLEQRLEGKAKVGTVDRFQGQEAPIAIHSLTSSSGDNAPRGIDFLLEPNRLNVAISRAQCLSIIIGCPRLATGLINTVDEAEKVNRLCLLMMRNL
;
A
#
# COMPACT_ATOMS: atom_id res chain seq x y z
N MET A 1 29.48 15.76 -25.67
CA MET A 1 29.56 15.05 -24.38
C MET A 1 30.06 13.65 -24.68
N THR A 2 31.26 13.30 -24.33
CA THR A 2 31.75 11.92 -24.41
C THR A 2 31.22 11.21 -23.17
N LEU A 3 30.12 10.46 -23.33
CA LEU A 3 29.57 9.66 -22.26
C LEU A 3 30.43 8.42 -22.08
N ASN A 4 31.36 8.46 -21.14
CA ASN A 4 32.11 7.27 -20.68
C ASN A 4 31.35 6.54 -19.54
N GLU A 5 30.18 7.04 -19.20
CA GLU A 5 29.36 6.54 -18.09
C GLU A 5 28.48 5.37 -18.56
N THR A 6 28.41 4.32 -17.76
CA THR A 6 27.60 3.14 -18.07
C THR A 6 26.14 3.35 -17.67
N VAL A 7 25.86 4.15 -16.62
CA VAL A 7 24.52 4.44 -16.10
C VAL A 7 24.37 5.93 -15.79
N ILE A 8 23.29 6.53 -16.25
CA ILE A 8 22.93 7.93 -15.98
C ILE A 8 21.52 7.98 -15.38
N GLY A 9 21.39 8.64 -14.24
CA GLY A 9 20.08 8.89 -13.60
C GLY A 9 19.60 10.33 -13.84
N GLY A 10 18.29 10.48 -14.02
CA GLY A 10 17.67 11.80 -14.21
C GLY A 10 16.14 11.76 -14.15
N THR A 11 15.54 12.93 -14.25
CA THR A 11 14.08 13.10 -14.34
C THR A 11 13.60 13.05 -15.79
N THR A 12 12.30 12.94 -16.01
CA THR A 12 11.65 13.02 -17.33
C THR A 12 12.20 14.19 -18.17
N TRP A 13 12.37 15.36 -17.58
CA TRP A 13 12.86 16.58 -18.25
C TRP A 13 14.29 16.47 -18.77
N VAL A 14 15.13 15.61 -18.14
CA VAL A 14 16.49 15.37 -18.64
C VAL A 14 16.43 14.53 -19.91
N PHE A 15 15.68 13.42 -19.87
CA PHE A 15 15.62 12.46 -20.97
C PHE A 15 14.75 12.90 -22.16
N SER A 16 13.96 14.00 -22.01
CA SER A 16 13.18 14.58 -23.09
C SER A 16 13.95 15.60 -23.96
N ARG A 17 15.25 15.84 -23.69
CA ARG A 17 16.06 16.79 -24.43
C ARG A 17 16.49 16.24 -25.79
N GLU A 18 16.43 17.06 -26.81
CA GLU A 18 16.79 16.68 -28.20
C GLU A 18 18.23 16.16 -28.30
N GLU A 19 19.16 16.71 -27.49
CA GLU A 19 20.57 16.31 -27.48
C GLU A 19 20.79 14.86 -27.00
N LEU A 20 19.79 14.27 -26.33
CA LEU A 20 19.83 12.90 -25.86
C LEU A 20 19.11 11.91 -26.79
N ASN A 21 18.59 12.36 -27.93
CA ASN A 21 17.89 11.51 -28.86
C ASN A 21 18.80 10.38 -29.40
N ASN A 22 18.36 9.12 -29.25
CA ASN A 22 19.09 7.89 -29.62
C ASN A 22 20.49 7.74 -28.97
N VAL A 23 20.71 8.36 -27.81
CA VAL A 23 22.01 8.31 -27.11
C VAL A 23 22.19 7.03 -26.31
N PHE A 24 21.10 6.50 -25.74
CA PHE A 24 21.17 5.35 -24.84
C PHE A 24 20.75 4.03 -25.52
N ASP A 25 21.27 2.93 -25.02
CA ASP A 25 20.81 1.61 -25.47
C ASP A 25 19.47 1.22 -24.79
N VAL A 26 19.34 1.52 -23.51
CA VAL A 26 18.14 1.19 -22.73
C VAL A 26 17.74 2.37 -21.84
N LEU A 27 16.47 2.76 -21.89
CA LEU A 27 15.83 3.62 -20.91
C LEU A 27 15.14 2.74 -19.84
N VAL A 28 15.60 2.82 -18.60
CA VAL A 28 14.94 2.13 -17.47
C VAL A 28 14.04 3.12 -16.75
N ILE A 29 12.77 2.79 -16.61
CA ILE A 29 11.79 3.59 -15.86
C ILE A 29 11.39 2.81 -14.61
N ASP A 30 11.82 3.30 -13.46
CA ASP A 30 11.39 2.80 -12.16
C ASP A 30 10.07 3.46 -11.75
N GLU A 31 9.28 2.75 -10.93
CA GLU A 31 7.91 3.16 -10.54
C GLU A 31 7.01 3.48 -11.77
N ALA A 32 7.10 2.65 -12.81
CA ALA A 32 6.39 2.89 -14.08
C ALA A 32 4.84 2.86 -13.93
N GLY A 33 4.30 2.29 -12.87
CA GLY A 33 2.89 2.42 -12.48
C GLY A 33 2.46 3.86 -12.17
N GLN A 34 3.42 4.75 -11.88
CA GLN A 34 3.19 6.17 -11.61
C GLN A 34 3.65 7.09 -12.76
N MET A 35 4.22 6.53 -13.80
CA MET A 35 4.65 7.29 -14.97
C MET A 35 3.51 7.35 -16.01
N SER A 36 3.03 8.54 -16.36
CA SER A 36 2.01 8.66 -17.41
C SER A 36 2.55 8.24 -18.76
N LEU A 37 1.68 7.67 -19.59
CA LEU A 37 2.01 7.31 -20.96
C LEU A 37 2.53 8.50 -21.76
N ALA A 38 1.98 9.70 -21.56
CA ALA A 38 2.44 10.93 -22.20
C ALA A 38 3.91 11.23 -21.84
N ASN A 39 4.30 11.14 -20.57
CA ASN A 39 5.68 11.35 -20.14
C ASN A 39 6.62 10.30 -20.71
N LEU A 40 6.19 9.03 -20.77
CA LEU A 40 6.97 7.97 -21.42
C LEU A 40 7.25 8.32 -22.89
N LEU A 41 6.23 8.73 -23.66
CA LEU A 41 6.39 9.04 -25.08
C LEU A 41 7.38 10.18 -25.32
N VAL A 42 7.38 11.20 -24.45
CA VAL A 42 8.34 12.32 -24.55
C VAL A 42 9.79 11.86 -24.32
N MET A 43 10.01 10.86 -23.47
CA MET A 43 11.37 10.33 -23.20
C MET A 43 11.79 9.21 -24.16
N ALA A 44 10.82 8.56 -24.80
CA ALA A 44 11.07 7.33 -25.57
C ALA A 44 12.13 7.48 -26.67
N GLY A 45 12.25 8.70 -27.23
CA GLY A 45 13.25 8.99 -28.27
C GLY A 45 14.70 8.94 -27.79
N CYS A 46 14.99 8.94 -26.49
CA CYS A 46 16.36 8.96 -26.01
C CYS A 46 17.07 7.59 -26.08
N ALA A 47 16.35 6.48 -26.20
CA ALA A 47 16.91 5.13 -26.16
C ALA A 47 16.33 4.21 -27.24
N LYS A 48 17.06 3.14 -27.56
CA LYS A 48 16.66 2.10 -28.52
C LYS A 48 15.62 1.13 -27.94
N SER A 49 15.68 0.91 -26.63
CA SER A 49 14.78 -0.01 -25.91
C SER A 49 14.33 0.62 -24.59
N ILE A 50 13.15 0.19 -24.11
CA ILE A 50 12.58 0.68 -22.85
C ILE A 50 12.33 -0.51 -21.95
N LEU A 51 12.78 -0.43 -20.70
CA LEU A 51 12.47 -1.34 -19.60
C LEU A 51 11.61 -0.63 -18.58
N LEU A 52 10.38 -1.10 -18.39
CA LEU A 52 9.49 -0.60 -17.34
C LEU A 52 9.58 -1.49 -16.11
N VAL A 53 9.91 -0.89 -14.97
CA VAL A 53 9.95 -1.55 -13.66
C VAL A 53 8.92 -0.88 -12.77
N GLY A 54 8.08 -1.66 -12.08
CA GLY A 54 7.04 -1.11 -11.21
C GLY A 54 5.91 -2.09 -10.96
N ASP A 55 4.87 -1.59 -10.31
CA ASP A 55 3.74 -2.37 -9.87
C ASP A 55 2.43 -1.58 -10.11
N GLN A 56 1.57 -2.08 -10.99
CA GLN A 56 0.28 -1.46 -11.29
C GLN A 56 -0.76 -1.67 -10.19
N GLN A 57 -0.52 -2.59 -9.25
CA GLN A 57 -1.37 -2.80 -8.07
C GLN A 57 -1.00 -1.87 -6.90
N GLN A 58 -0.01 -0.99 -7.10
CA GLN A 58 0.29 0.11 -6.19
C GLN A 58 -0.34 1.41 -6.68
N LEU A 59 -0.12 2.51 -5.94
CA LEU A 59 -0.73 3.79 -6.25
C LEU A 59 -0.44 4.24 -7.68
N SER A 60 -1.48 4.59 -8.40
CA SER A 60 -1.38 5.22 -9.71
C SER A 60 -0.94 6.70 -9.59
N GLN A 61 -0.51 7.29 -10.70
CA GLN A 61 -0.17 8.71 -10.74
C GLN A 61 -1.40 9.57 -10.39
N PRO A 62 -1.28 10.53 -9.45
CA PRO A 62 -2.35 11.48 -9.19
C PRO A 62 -2.62 12.34 -10.43
N THR A 63 -3.80 12.23 -11.01
CA THR A 63 -4.25 13.09 -12.10
C THR A 63 -5.09 14.25 -11.55
N LYS A 64 -4.87 15.46 -12.04
CA LYS A 64 -5.64 16.65 -11.62
C LYS A 64 -6.86 16.91 -12.49
N ALA A 65 -6.94 16.26 -13.65
CA ALA A 65 -8.03 16.38 -14.62
C ALA A 65 -8.14 15.11 -15.45
N ASP A 66 -9.29 14.92 -16.08
CA ASP A 66 -9.47 13.85 -17.05
C ASP A 66 -8.64 14.16 -18.31
N HIS A 67 -7.95 13.13 -18.80
CA HIS A 67 -7.17 13.21 -20.02
C HIS A 67 -7.89 12.47 -21.16
N PRO A 68 -7.84 13.01 -22.39
CA PRO A 68 -8.50 12.36 -23.52
C PRO A 68 -7.86 11.01 -23.87
N GLY A 69 -8.68 10.02 -24.13
CA GLY A 69 -8.23 8.66 -24.46
C GLY A 69 -7.39 8.03 -23.36
N ASP A 70 -6.33 7.32 -23.75
CA ASP A 70 -5.45 6.61 -22.81
C ASP A 70 -4.27 7.46 -22.28
N SER A 71 -4.19 8.74 -22.62
CA SER A 71 -3.05 9.60 -22.24
C SER A 71 -2.92 9.84 -20.73
N GLY A 72 -4.00 9.63 -19.97
CA GLY A 72 -4.01 9.71 -18.51
C GLY A 72 -3.58 8.42 -17.80
N LYS A 73 -3.54 7.29 -18.51
CA LYS A 73 -3.11 6.01 -17.95
C LYS A 73 -1.61 6.02 -17.65
N SER A 74 -1.21 5.21 -16.66
CA SER A 74 0.21 4.93 -16.47
C SER A 74 0.76 4.03 -17.59
N CYS A 75 2.07 4.01 -17.75
CA CYS A 75 2.73 3.15 -18.72
C CYS A 75 2.38 1.67 -18.51
N LEU A 76 2.38 1.22 -17.25
CA LEU A 76 2.05 -0.17 -16.90
C LEU A 76 0.57 -0.45 -17.12
N GLU A 77 -0.33 0.42 -16.69
CA GLU A 77 -1.77 0.26 -16.90
C GLU A 77 -2.11 0.11 -18.38
N TYR A 78 -1.48 0.93 -19.25
CA TYR A 78 -1.67 0.85 -20.69
C TYR A 78 -1.20 -0.50 -21.25
N LEU A 79 -0.03 -0.99 -20.84
CA LEU A 79 0.53 -2.26 -21.33
C LEU A 79 -0.18 -3.47 -20.75
N MET A 80 -0.64 -3.40 -19.51
CA MET A 80 -1.28 -4.51 -18.80
C MET A 80 -2.72 -4.77 -19.25
N GLN A 81 -3.41 -3.75 -19.81
CA GLN A 81 -4.77 -3.89 -20.34
C GLN A 81 -5.75 -4.55 -19.35
N GLY A 82 -5.65 -4.20 -18.06
CA GLY A 82 -6.50 -4.71 -17.00
C GLY A 82 -6.03 -6.02 -16.35
N ALA A 83 -4.91 -6.60 -16.76
CA ALA A 83 -4.35 -7.77 -16.08
C ALA A 83 -3.75 -7.37 -14.71
N ASN A 84 -4.02 -8.16 -13.66
CA ASN A 84 -3.46 -7.92 -12.33
C ASN A 84 -1.96 -8.24 -12.25
N VAL A 85 -1.50 -9.15 -13.07
CA VAL A 85 -0.10 -9.61 -13.13
C VAL A 85 0.39 -9.57 -14.56
N VAL A 86 1.66 -9.20 -14.76
CA VAL A 86 2.23 -9.09 -16.11
C VAL A 86 2.10 -10.42 -16.88
N PRO A 87 1.51 -10.42 -18.09
CA PRO A 87 1.48 -11.58 -18.96
C PRO A 87 2.89 -12.00 -19.39
N GLU A 88 3.10 -13.31 -19.59
CA GLU A 88 4.42 -13.88 -19.88
C GLU A 88 5.02 -13.38 -21.22
N ASP A 89 4.18 -12.99 -22.16
CA ASP A 89 4.58 -12.43 -23.45
C ASP A 89 4.96 -10.94 -23.38
N LYS A 90 4.66 -10.25 -22.24
CA LYS A 90 4.91 -8.81 -22.04
C LYS A 90 6.02 -8.52 -21.05
N GLY A 91 6.39 -9.47 -20.19
CA GLY A 91 7.43 -9.24 -19.21
C GLY A 91 7.61 -10.33 -18.18
N ILE A 92 8.33 -10.00 -17.11
CA ILE A 92 8.65 -10.92 -16.01
C ILE A 92 7.97 -10.42 -14.73
N PHE A 93 7.19 -11.30 -14.12
CA PHE A 93 6.63 -11.05 -12.79
C PHE A 93 7.63 -11.45 -11.71
N LEU A 94 8.05 -10.47 -10.89
CA LEU A 94 8.90 -10.72 -9.73
C LEU A 94 8.02 -11.27 -8.60
N ASN A 95 7.91 -12.58 -8.53
CA ASN A 95 6.91 -13.28 -7.73
C ASN A 95 7.28 -13.47 -6.24
N THR A 96 8.38 -12.94 -5.77
CA THR A 96 8.84 -13.16 -4.39
C THR A 96 8.91 -11.87 -3.61
N SER A 97 8.12 -11.77 -2.54
CA SER A 97 8.19 -10.67 -1.58
C SER A 97 9.29 -10.92 -0.54
N TRP A 98 10.22 -9.99 -0.44
CA TRP A 98 11.31 -9.98 0.54
C TRP A 98 11.00 -9.14 1.78
N ARG A 99 9.82 -8.53 1.82
CA ARG A 99 9.40 -7.61 2.88
C ARG A 99 8.47 -8.26 3.88
N MET A 100 7.34 -8.74 3.40
CA MET A 100 6.21 -9.12 4.24
C MET A 100 6.38 -10.51 4.86
N GLU A 101 5.86 -10.66 6.06
CA GLU A 101 5.59 -11.96 6.66
C GLU A 101 4.68 -12.79 5.74
N PRO A 102 4.89 -14.13 5.61
CA PRO A 102 4.19 -14.94 4.62
C PRO A 102 2.66 -14.92 4.70
N SER A 103 2.04 -14.79 5.88
CA SER A 103 0.57 -14.72 5.96
C SER A 103 0.01 -13.41 5.42
N ILE A 104 0.75 -12.29 5.59
CA ILE A 104 0.43 -11.02 4.93
C ILE A 104 0.58 -11.18 3.42
N THR A 105 1.70 -11.77 2.97
CA THR A 105 1.96 -11.99 1.54
C THR A 105 0.88 -12.84 0.90
N ASN A 106 0.43 -13.90 1.54
CA ASN A 106 -0.62 -14.79 1.01
C ASN A 106 -1.94 -14.06 0.79
N ILE A 107 -2.34 -13.19 1.72
CA ILE A 107 -3.57 -12.38 1.59
C ILE A 107 -3.41 -11.34 0.48
N VAL A 108 -2.30 -10.62 0.46
CA VAL A 108 -1.97 -9.64 -0.59
C VAL A 108 -1.95 -10.32 -1.97
N SER A 109 -1.36 -11.50 -2.07
CA SER A 109 -1.31 -12.32 -3.28
C SER A 109 -2.70 -12.70 -3.78
N GLU A 110 -3.57 -13.15 -2.87
CA GLU A 110 -4.94 -13.54 -3.20
C GLU A 110 -5.80 -12.36 -3.64
N LEU A 111 -5.66 -11.22 -2.97
CA LEU A 111 -6.50 -10.05 -3.22
C LEU A 111 -6.08 -9.23 -4.45
N PHE A 112 -4.77 -9.21 -4.80
CA PHE A 112 -4.23 -8.25 -5.76
C PHE A 112 -3.34 -8.86 -6.85
N TYR A 113 -2.80 -10.10 -6.68
CA TYR A 113 -1.81 -10.67 -7.59
C TYR A 113 -2.16 -12.08 -8.07
N ASP A 114 -3.43 -12.43 -8.19
CA ASP A 114 -3.95 -13.69 -8.74
C ASP A 114 -3.29 -14.94 -8.11
N LYS A 115 -2.92 -14.86 -6.81
CA LYS A 115 -2.21 -15.91 -6.03
C LYS A 115 -0.80 -16.23 -6.56
N ARG A 116 -0.19 -15.31 -7.34
CA ARG A 116 1.14 -15.53 -7.94
C ARG A 116 2.29 -14.95 -7.10
N LEU A 117 2.02 -14.05 -6.13
CA LEU A 117 3.02 -13.50 -5.24
C LEU A 117 3.28 -14.49 -4.09
N MET A 118 4.54 -14.76 -3.79
CA MET A 118 4.98 -15.66 -2.71
C MET A 118 5.82 -14.92 -1.68
N GLY A 119 5.68 -15.28 -0.41
CA GLY A 119 6.59 -14.81 0.64
C GLY A 119 7.95 -15.50 0.56
N ASN A 120 9.02 -14.74 0.80
CA ASN A 120 10.33 -15.36 0.98
C ASN A 120 10.34 -16.19 2.27
N PRO A 121 10.83 -17.45 2.27
CA PRO A 121 10.88 -18.28 3.47
C PRO A 121 11.66 -17.66 4.64
N SER A 122 12.65 -16.81 4.36
CA SER A 122 13.40 -16.11 5.43
C SER A 122 12.52 -15.21 6.31
N ASN A 123 11.33 -14.81 5.81
CA ASN A 123 10.41 -13.92 6.50
C ASN A 123 9.41 -14.64 7.43
N GLU A 124 9.44 -15.98 7.52
CA GLU A 124 8.52 -16.76 8.35
C GLU A 124 8.58 -16.40 9.85
N ASN A 125 9.71 -15.90 10.29
CA ASN A 125 9.92 -15.46 11.68
C ASN A 125 9.76 -13.94 11.88
N ASN A 126 9.25 -13.21 10.88
CA ASN A 126 8.97 -11.80 11.03
C ASN A 126 7.81 -11.63 12.02
N SER A 127 8.10 -11.06 13.17
CA SER A 127 7.13 -10.94 14.27
C SER A 127 7.47 -9.79 15.20
N ILE A 128 6.50 -9.44 16.04
CA ILE A 128 6.69 -8.48 17.12
C ILE A 128 6.44 -9.17 18.48
N ASN A 129 6.93 -8.53 19.53
CA ASN A 129 6.46 -8.77 20.89
C ASN A 129 5.88 -7.47 21.41
N TRP A 130 4.68 -7.52 21.94
CA TRP A 130 3.98 -6.34 22.48
C TRP A 130 4.67 -5.80 23.72
N GLY A 131 4.77 -4.49 23.87
CA GLY A 131 5.28 -3.84 25.08
C GLY A 131 4.32 -4.03 26.26
N LYS A 132 3.00 -4.02 25.97
CA LYS A 132 1.94 -4.30 26.94
C LYS A 132 0.87 -5.16 26.27
N PRO A 133 0.16 -6.04 27.02
CA PRO A 133 -0.97 -6.78 26.50
C PRO A 133 -2.03 -5.84 25.90
N CYS A 134 -2.46 -6.16 24.67
CA CYS A 134 -3.54 -5.46 24.00
C CYS A 134 -4.61 -6.47 23.56
N LEU A 135 -5.85 -6.22 23.93
CA LEU A 135 -6.97 -7.06 23.58
C LEU A 135 -7.74 -6.48 22.39
N ARG A 136 -8.16 -7.34 21.50
CA ARG A 136 -9.12 -7.06 20.43
C ARG A 136 -10.52 -6.84 21.01
N GLY A 137 -11.41 -6.23 20.24
CA GLY A 137 -12.84 -6.14 20.60
C GLY A 137 -13.50 -7.48 20.86
N SER A 138 -12.99 -8.57 20.27
CA SER A 138 -13.40 -9.96 20.56
C SER A 138 -12.96 -10.49 21.93
N GLY A 139 -12.13 -9.78 22.67
CA GLY A 139 -11.51 -10.22 23.94
C GLY A 139 -10.24 -11.06 23.79
N ASN A 140 -9.88 -11.46 22.57
CA ASN A 140 -8.64 -12.17 22.28
C ASN A 140 -7.44 -11.23 22.27
N GLN A 141 -6.23 -11.74 22.47
CA GLN A 141 -5.02 -10.95 22.26
C GLN A 141 -4.76 -10.71 20.77
N PHE A 142 -4.16 -9.59 20.43
CA PHE A 142 -3.63 -9.38 19.09
C PHE A 142 -2.50 -10.39 18.80
N PRO A 143 -2.39 -10.88 17.56
CA PRO A 143 -1.27 -11.74 17.18
C PRO A 143 0.05 -10.94 17.14
N ASN A 144 1.15 -11.67 17.11
CA ASN A 144 2.50 -11.11 17.01
C ASN A 144 2.93 -10.89 15.54
N GLN A 145 2.20 -11.42 14.58
CA GLN A 145 2.51 -11.33 13.15
C GLN A 145 1.25 -11.51 12.30
N GLY A 146 1.36 -11.18 11.01
CA GLY A 146 0.32 -11.39 10.04
C GLY A 146 -0.58 -10.18 9.81
N ILE A 147 -1.82 -10.42 9.38
CA ILE A 147 -2.79 -9.37 9.10
C ILE A 147 -4.03 -9.55 9.97
N VAL A 148 -4.54 -8.45 10.51
CA VAL A 148 -5.73 -8.42 11.35
C VAL A 148 -6.69 -7.34 10.85
N PHE A 149 -7.96 -7.69 10.72
CA PHE A 149 -9.04 -6.70 10.67
C PHE A 149 -9.65 -6.54 12.07
N GLU A 150 -9.64 -5.33 12.61
CA GLU A 150 -10.26 -5.00 13.89
C GLU A 150 -11.54 -4.21 13.68
N ALA A 151 -12.64 -4.81 14.07
CA ALA A 151 -13.98 -4.23 13.92
C ALA A 151 -14.25 -3.21 15.03
N ILE A 152 -14.45 -1.95 14.65
CA ILE A 152 -14.87 -0.87 15.55
C ILE A 152 -16.22 -0.35 15.11
N GLU A 153 -17.25 -0.62 15.92
CA GLU A 153 -18.61 -0.16 15.67
C GLU A 153 -18.72 1.34 15.92
N HIS A 154 -19.11 2.08 14.90
CA HIS A 154 -19.45 3.51 15.00
C HIS A 154 -20.48 3.92 13.96
N SER A 155 -21.11 5.09 14.12
CA SER A 155 -22.24 5.54 13.32
C SER A 155 -22.10 7.00 12.92
N GLY A 156 -22.46 7.31 11.66
CA GLY A 156 -22.44 8.69 11.16
C GLY A 156 -21.03 9.27 10.95
N CYS A 157 -19.97 8.47 11.08
CA CYS A 157 -18.62 8.91 10.79
C CYS A 157 -18.40 8.99 9.28
N SER A 158 -17.89 10.13 8.82
CA SER A 158 -17.63 10.43 7.42
C SER A 158 -16.11 10.49 7.17
N VAL A 159 -15.49 11.64 7.41
CA VAL A 159 -14.04 11.87 7.24
C VAL A 159 -13.24 11.73 8.52
N LYS A 160 -13.90 11.40 9.62
CA LYS A 160 -13.33 11.27 10.96
C LYS A 160 -14.15 10.29 11.80
N SER A 161 -13.45 9.40 12.51
CA SER A 161 -13.99 8.55 13.57
C SER A 161 -13.16 8.72 14.83
N ILE A 162 -13.80 9.16 15.93
CA ILE A 162 -13.16 9.29 17.23
C ILE A 162 -12.92 7.90 17.82
N GLU A 163 -13.82 6.97 17.60
CA GLU A 163 -13.76 5.60 18.09
C GLU A 163 -12.52 4.89 17.55
N GLU A 164 -12.25 5.01 16.23
CA GLU A 164 -11.02 4.46 15.64
C GLU A 164 -9.77 5.17 16.16
N ILE A 165 -9.80 6.51 16.32
CA ILE A 165 -8.67 7.28 16.86
C ILE A 165 -8.32 6.82 18.28
N ASP A 166 -9.32 6.69 19.16
CA ASP A 166 -9.12 6.28 20.56
C ASP A 166 -8.59 4.85 20.64
N PHE A 167 -9.07 3.97 19.75
CA PHE A 167 -8.57 2.61 19.66
C PHE A 167 -7.12 2.56 19.17
N ILE A 168 -6.79 3.30 18.10
CA ILE A 168 -5.43 3.39 17.54
C ILE A 168 -4.45 3.93 18.58
N GLN A 169 -4.85 4.93 19.38
CA GLN A 169 -4.01 5.43 20.47
C GLN A 169 -3.66 4.32 21.46
N LYS A 170 -4.65 3.56 21.94
CA LYS A 170 -4.41 2.44 22.87
C LYS A 170 -3.50 1.37 22.25
N LEU A 171 -3.72 1.08 20.97
CA LEU A 171 -2.93 0.11 20.23
C LEU A 171 -1.46 0.53 20.14
N VAL A 172 -1.20 1.79 19.73
CA VAL A 172 0.16 2.34 19.63
C VAL A 172 0.85 2.37 20.99
N GLU A 173 0.15 2.77 22.07
CA GLU A 173 0.68 2.78 23.43
C GLU A 173 1.00 1.38 23.97
N SER A 174 0.33 0.34 23.44
CA SER A 174 0.60 -1.06 23.79
C SER A 174 1.77 -1.64 23.00
N LEU A 175 2.05 -1.13 21.80
CA LEU A 175 3.16 -1.54 20.96
C LEU A 175 4.51 -0.99 21.43
N LEU A 176 4.54 0.25 21.86
CA LEU A 176 5.77 0.93 22.30
C LEU A 176 6.43 0.23 23.47
N GLY A 177 7.76 0.11 23.41
CA GLY A 177 8.56 -0.63 24.38
C GLY A 177 8.51 -2.15 24.18
N GLY A 178 7.79 -2.64 23.17
CA GLY A 178 7.90 -4.00 22.69
C GLY A 178 9.14 -4.20 21.82
N SER A 179 9.22 -5.33 21.14
CA SER A 179 10.33 -5.62 20.22
C SER A 179 9.85 -6.19 18.90
N TYR A 180 10.68 -6.06 17.88
CA TYR A 180 10.46 -6.68 16.59
C TYR A 180 11.62 -7.54 16.14
N THR A 181 11.33 -8.50 15.29
CA THR A 181 12.29 -9.28 14.52
C THR A 181 11.76 -9.40 13.10
N TYR A 182 12.58 -9.04 12.11
CA TYR A 182 12.28 -9.31 10.71
C TYR A 182 13.56 -9.60 9.91
N SER A 183 13.40 -10.26 8.77
CA SER A 183 14.48 -10.49 7.81
C SER A 183 14.47 -9.41 6.74
N GLN A 184 15.65 -8.91 6.40
CA GLN A 184 15.85 -8.03 5.26
C GLN A 184 17.04 -8.55 4.45
N PHE A 185 16.79 -8.97 3.21
CA PHE A 185 17.81 -9.58 2.34
C PHE A 185 18.57 -10.74 3.01
N ASN A 186 17.87 -11.62 3.71
CA ASN A 186 18.40 -12.74 4.52
C ASN A 186 19.19 -12.33 5.77
N GLU A 187 19.27 -11.05 6.10
CA GLU A 187 19.83 -10.56 7.35
C GLU A 187 18.72 -10.36 8.39
N LYS A 188 18.93 -10.92 9.58
CA LYS A 188 17.99 -10.73 10.69
C LYS A 188 18.16 -9.36 11.31
N ARG A 189 17.07 -8.61 11.40
CA ARG A 189 16.96 -7.32 12.07
C ARG A 189 16.11 -7.47 13.33
N THR A 190 16.59 -6.99 14.46
CA THR A 190 15.88 -6.99 15.73
C THR A 190 16.05 -5.63 16.40
N GLY A 191 15.01 -5.16 17.09
CA GLY A 191 15.06 -3.90 17.80
C GLY A 191 13.89 -3.71 18.74
N GLU A 192 13.94 -2.65 19.55
CA GLU A 192 12.81 -2.17 20.32
C GLU A 192 11.85 -1.39 19.43
N ILE A 193 10.55 -1.56 19.64
CA ILE A 193 9.52 -0.82 18.90
C ILE A 193 9.52 0.63 19.34
N THR A 194 9.89 1.50 18.43
CA THR A 194 9.92 2.96 18.57
C THR A 194 8.82 3.61 17.72
N PRO A 195 8.55 4.92 17.86
CA PRO A 195 7.62 5.63 16.98
C PRO A 195 7.94 5.50 15.48
N ASN A 196 9.21 5.25 15.11
CA ASN A 196 9.61 5.10 13.73
C ASN A 196 9.21 3.75 13.10
N ASP A 197 8.89 2.77 13.91
CA ASP A 197 8.58 1.39 13.52
C ASP A 197 7.07 1.16 13.36
N ILE A 198 6.26 2.20 13.58
CA ILE A 198 4.79 2.16 13.50
C ILE A 198 4.32 3.17 12.45
N LEU A 199 3.72 2.68 11.35
CA LEU A 199 3.05 3.50 10.34
C LEU A 199 1.54 3.47 10.58
N VAL A 200 0.92 4.65 10.71
CA VAL A 200 -0.54 4.79 10.84
C VAL A 200 -1.05 5.57 9.63
N THR A 201 -1.94 4.95 8.87
CA THR A 201 -2.51 5.54 7.65
C THR A 201 -4.01 5.74 7.76
N ALA A 202 -4.53 6.77 7.08
CA ALA A 202 -5.95 7.02 6.94
C ALA A 202 -6.26 7.66 5.57
N PRO A 203 -7.50 7.49 5.05
CA PRO A 203 -7.87 7.98 3.72
C PRO A 203 -8.07 9.50 3.67
N TYR A 204 -8.40 10.14 4.79
CA TYR A 204 -8.76 11.55 4.86
C TYR A 204 -7.78 12.35 5.71
N ASN A 205 -7.36 13.52 5.23
CA ASN A 205 -6.48 14.43 5.97
C ASN A 205 -7.06 14.86 7.32
N VAL A 206 -8.40 14.93 7.46
CA VAL A 206 -9.04 15.24 8.74
C VAL A 206 -8.74 14.16 9.77
N GLN A 207 -8.84 12.87 9.41
CA GLN A 207 -8.49 11.75 10.28
C GLN A 207 -6.98 11.76 10.59
N VAL A 208 -6.14 11.96 9.56
CA VAL A 208 -4.68 12.05 9.72
C VAL A 208 -4.31 13.11 10.75
N ASN A 209 -4.81 14.35 10.58
CA ASN A 209 -4.49 15.45 11.49
C ASN A 209 -4.93 15.17 12.94
N ARG A 210 -6.07 14.50 13.12
CA ARG A 210 -6.55 14.10 14.45
C ARG A 210 -5.71 12.99 15.07
N LEU A 211 -5.28 12.02 14.27
CA LEU A 211 -4.36 10.97 14.70
C LEU A 211 -2.99 11.57 15.06
N GLU A 212 -2.44 12.49 14.26
CA GLU A 212 -1.19 13.19 14.58
C GLU A 212 -1.28 13.92 15.93
N GLN A 213 -2.37 14.67 16.15
CA GLN A 213 -2.61 15.35 17.41
C GLN A 213 -2.75 14.38 18.60
N ARG A 214 -3.46 13.26 18.41
CA ARG A 214 -3.72 12.30 19.49
C ARG A 214 -2.50 11.46 19.86
N LEU A 215 -1.70 11.11 18.85
CA LEU A 215 -0.52 10.27 19.05
C LEU A 215 0.74 11.04 19.47
N GLU A 216 0.77 12.37 19.33
CA GLU A 216 1.86 13.24 19.82
C GLU A 216 3.27 12.74 19.43
N GLY A 217 3.43 12.25 18.19
CA GLY A 217 4.71 11.72 17.69
C GLY A 217 5.03 10.29 18.12
N LYS A 218 4.10 9.56 18.75
CA LYS A 218 4.28 8.15 19.13
C LYS A 218 4.21 7.16 17.95
N ALA A 219 3.86 7.62 16.76
CA ALA A 219 3.89 6.87 15.50
C ALA A 219 4.04 7.83 14.33
N LYS A 220 4.44 7.32 13.16
CA LYS A 220 4.38 8.07 11.90
C LYS A 220 2.96 8.01 11.36
N VAL A 221 2.34 9.18 11.17
CA VAL A 221 0.95 9.28 10.69
C VAL A 221 0.91 9.96 9.33
N GLY A 222 0.02 9.50 8.43
CA GLY A 222 -0.16 10.13 7.11
C GLY A 222 -1.21 9.45 6.26
N THR A 223 -1.39 9.96 5.04
CA THR A 223 -2.14 9.23 4.01
C THR A 223 -1.29 8.10 3.43
N VAL A 224 -1.92 7.15 2.76
CA VAL A 224 -1.21 6.05 2.09
C VAL A 224 -0.18 6.58 1.10
N ASP A 225 -0.53 7.65 0.37
CA ASP A 225 0.35 8.30 -0.61
C ASP A 225 1.66 8.83 0.03
N ARG A 226 1.58 9.36 1.26
CA ARG A 226 2.76 9.90 1.99
C ARG A 226 3.79 8.82 2.34
N PHE A 227 3.35 7.59 2.52
CA PHE A 227 4.22 6.47 2.90
C PHE A 227 4.61 5.56 1.74
N GLN A 228 4.38 6.00 0.52
CA GLN A 228 4.86 5.26 -0.63
C GLN A 228 6.38 5.06 -0.60
N GLY A 229 6.84 3.86 -0.93
CA GLY A 229 8.26 3.49 -0.82
C GLY A 229 8.78 3.23 0.61
N GLN A 230 8.00 3.57 1.65
CA GLN A 230 8.38 3.28 3.04
C GLN A 230 7.88 1.91 3.48
N GLU A 231 8.51 1.36 4.50
CA GLU A 231 8.15 0.11 5.17
C GLU A 231 8.43 0.21 6.66
N ALA A 232 7.74 -0.60 7.45
CA ALA A 232 7.94 -0.67 8.89
C ALA A 232 7.55 -2.05 9.42
N PRO A 233 8.05 -2.44 10.61
CA PRO A 233 7.57 -3.65 11.29
C PRO A 233 6.04 -3.71 11.43
N ILE A 234 5.40 -2.56 11.69
CA ILE A 234 3.97 -2.48 11.97
C ILE A 234 3.31 -1.41 11.09
N ALA A 235 2.21 -1.80 10.40
CA ALA A 235 1.34 -0.88 9.68
C ALA A 235 -0.09 -0.95 10.23
N ILE A 236 -0.70 0.20 10.49
CA ILE A 236 -2.08 0.35 10.97
C ILE A 236 -2.83 1.21 9.96
N HIS A 237 -3.98 0.75 9.50
CA HIS A 237 -4.82 1.47 8.54
C HIS A 237 -6.22 1.71 9.11
N SER A 238 -6.62 2.98 9.24
CA SER A 238 -7.96 3.42 9.63
C SER A 238 -8.83 3.56 8.39
N LEU A 239 -10.01 2.93 8.35
CA LEU A 239 -10.99 3.10 7.27
C LEU A 239 -11.89 4.32 7.50
N THR A 240 -12.00 4.79 8.73
CA THR A 240 -12.60 6.08 9.10
C THR A 240 -14.12 6.18 8.96
N SER A 241 -14.69 5.84 7.79
CA SER A 241 -16.12 6.03 7.51
C SER A 241 -16.96 4.87 8.05
N SER A 242 -18.19 5.18 8.52
CA SER A 242 -19.06 4.15 9.10
C SER A 242 -19.73 3.26 8.04
N SER A 243 -19.98 3.79 6.84
CA SER A 243 -20.59 3.09 5.70
C SER A 243 -20.20 3.77 4.40
N GLY A 244 -20.52 3.14 3.25
CA GLY A 244 -20.34 3.75 1.94
C GLY A 244 -21.09 5.06 1.78
N ASP A 245 -22.33 5.15 2.30
CA ASP A 245 -23.16 6.36 2.24
C ASP A 245 -22.58 7.53 3.06
N ASN A 246 -21.83 7.23 4.10
CA ASN A 246 -21.14 8.25 4.92
C ASN A 246 -19.83 8.72 4.29
N ALA A 247 -19.28 8.02 3.32
CA ALA A 247 -18.01 8.35 2.69
C ALA A 247 -18.20 9.46 1.64
N PRO A 248 -17.60 10.66 1.78
CA PRO A 248 -17.85 11.79 0.87
C PRO A 248 -17.37 11.53 -0.57
N ARG A 249 -16.43 10.61 -0.74
CA ARG A 249 -15.88 10.19 -2.03
C ARG A 249 -16.35 8.80 -2.46
N GLY A 250 -17.41 8.26 -1.77
CA GLY A 250 -17.94 6.95 -2.01
C GLY A 250 -17.06 5.82 -1.46
N ILE A 251 -17.62 4.60 -1.53
CA ILE A 251 -16.94 3.38 -1.12
C ILE A 251 -15.75 3.07 -2.03
N ASP A 252 -15.83 3.48 -3.29
CA ASP A 252 -14.78 3.31 -4.29
C ASP A 252 -13.45 3.90 -3.86
N PHE A 253 -13.49 5.07 -3.25
CA PHE A 253 -12.28 5.72 -2.75
C PHE A 253 -11.72 5.06 -1.49
N LEU A 254 -12.63 4.62 -0.58
CA LEU A 254 -12.22 3.97 0.68
C LEU A 254 -11.59 2.61 0.46
N LEU A 255 -12.17 1.83 -0.43
CA LEU A 255 -11.77 0.46 -0.73
C LEU A 255 -11.03 0.36 -2.06
N GLU A 256 -10.43 1.48 -2.52
CA GLU A 256 -9.58 1.49 -3.71
C GLU A 256 -8.49 0.41 -3.58
N PRO A 257 -8.46 -0.60 -4.50
CA PRO A 257 -7.57 -1.74 -4.36
C PRO A 257 -6.10 -1.37 -4.18
N ASN A 258 -5.61 -0.42 -4.97
CA ASN A 258 -4.22 0.00 -4.94
C ASN A 258 -3.85 0.68 -3.60
N ARG A 259 -4.78 1.46 -3.02
CA ARG A 259 -4.59 2.08 -1.69
C ARG A 259 -4.57 1.04 -0.60
N LEU A 260 -5.51 0.09 -0.63
CA LEU A 260 -5.58 -0.99 0.35
C LEU A 260 -4.36 -1.89 0.27
N ASN A 261 -3.94 -2.25 -0.94
CA ASN A 261 -2.71 -3.02 -1.17
C ASN A 261 -1.50 -2.31 -0.57
N VAL A 262 -1.30 -1.03 -0.87
CA VAL A 262 -0.17 -0.26 -0.33
C VAL A 262 -0.26 -0.15 1.18
N ALA A 263 -1.43 0.11 1.76
CA ALA A 263 -1.59 0.20 3.21
C ALA A 263 -1.19 -1.10 3.93
N ILE A 264 -1.61 -2.25 3.40
CA ILE A 264 -1.30 -3.58 3.97
C ILE A 264 0.17 -3.94 3.77
N SER A 265 0.69 -3.75 2.55
CA SER A 265 2.02 -4.22 2.15
C SER A 265 3.19 -3.38 2.69
N ARG A 266 2.92 -2.30 3.46
CA ARG A 266 3.97 -1.57 4.21
C ARG A 266 4.48 -2.34 5.42
N ALA A 267 3.71 -3.31 5.94
CA ALA A 267 4.07 -4.08 7.12
C ALA A 267 5.09 -5.18 6.80
N GLN A 268 6.11 -5.30 7.64
CA GLN A 268 7.06 -6.41 7.60
C GLN A 268 6.61 -7.56 8.50
N CYS A 269 6.00 -7.26 9.67
CA CYS A 269 5.60 -8.23 10.69
C CYS A 269 4.09 -8.28 10.90
N LEU A 270 3.44 -7.12 11.13
CA LEU A 270 2.03 -7.05 11.52
C LEU A 270 1.31 -5.91 10.78
N SER A 271 0.24 -6.24 10.07
CA SER A 271 -0.66 -5.28 9.44
C SER A 271 -2.02 -5.30 10.14
N ILE A 272 -2.52 -4.15 10.58
CA ILE A 272 -3.79 -4.02 11.28
C ILE A 272 -4.69 -3.05 10.52
N ILE A 273 -5.83 -3.55 10.06
CA ILE A 273 -6.87 -2.73 9.42
C ILE A 273 -7.97 -2.50 10.46
N ILE A 274 -8.34 -1.25 10.67
CA ILE A 274 -9.36 -0.85 11.64
C ILE A 274 -10.51 -0.20 10.87
N GLY A 275 -11.74 -0.63 11.13
CA GLY A 275 -12.89 -0.06 10.44
C GLY A 275 -14.24 -0.55 10.94
N CYS A 276 -15.28 0.15 10.53
CA CYS A 276 -16.65 -0.21 10.86
C CYS A 276 -17.13 -1.39 9.97
N PRO A 277 -17.65 -2.49 10.55
CA PRO A 277 -18.17 -3.63 9.80
C PRO A 277 -19.29 -3.26 8.81
N ARG A 278 -20.01 -2.17 9.07
CA ARG A 278 -21.08 -1.67 8.17
C ARG A 278 -20.59 -1.22 6.80
N LEU A 279 -19.29 -1.02 6.61
CA LEU A 279 -18.70 -0.81 5.28
C LEU A 279 -18.92 -2.02 4.35
N ALA A 280 -19.05 -3.22 4.92
CA ALA A 280 -19.31 -4.45 4.17
C ALA A 280 -20.81 -4.73 3.91
N THR A 281 -21.72 -3.94 4.49
CA THR A 281 -23.18 -4.20 4.42
C THR A 281 -23.97 -3.09 3.72
N GLY A 282 -23.29 -2.12 3.09
CA GLY A 282 -23.94 -1.02 2.37
C GLY A 282 -24.59 -1.45 1.05
N LEU A 283 -25.34 -0.53 0.44
CA LEU A 283 -25.87 -0.72 -0.91
C LEU A 283 -24.70 -0.80 -1.90
N ILE A 284 -24.73 -1.80 -2.75
CA ILE A 284 -23.78 -2.04 -3.83
C ILE A 284 -24.50 -1.76 -5.14
N ASN A 285 -24.03 -0.81 -5.93
CA ASN A 285 -24.68 -0.37 -7.15
C ASN A 285 -24.00 -0.91 -8.41
N THR A 286 -22.72 -1.28 -8.33
CA THR A 286 -21.92 -1.73 -9.46
C THR A 286 -21.18 -3.02 -9.15
N VAL A 287 -20.72 -3.72 -10.19
CA VAL A 287 -19.89 -4.92 -10.05
C VAL A 287 -18.53 -4.55 -9.41
N ASP A 288 -17.96 -3.41 -9.79
CA ASP A 288 -16.71 -2.91 -9.24
C ASP A 288 -16.81 -2.63 -7.72
N GLU A 289 -17.90 -1.98 -7.27
CA GLU A 289 -18.17 -1.84 -5.84
C GLU A 289 -18.30 -3.20 -5.13
N ALA A 290 -18.97 -4.18 -5.77
CA ALA A 290 -19.11 -5.52 -5.22
C ALA A 290 -17.74 -6.21 -5.02
N GLU A 291 -16.85 -6.09 -5.98
CA GLU A 291 -15.49 -6.65 -5.88
C GLU A 291 -14.68 -6.00 -4.76
N LYS A 292 -14.77 -4.68 -4.61
CA LYS A 292 -14.09 -3.94 -3.53
C LYS A 292 -14.61 -4.35 -2.15
N VAL A 293 -15.93 -4.42 -2.00
CA VAL A 293 -16.57 -4.88 -0.76
C VAL A 293 -16.22 -6.34 -0.46
N ASN A 294 -16.18 -7.20 -1.47
CA ASN A 294 -15.80 -8.60 -1.29
C ASN A 294 -14.35 -8.74 -0.77
N ARG A 295 -13.41 -7.91 -1.25
CA ARG A 295 -12.04 -7.87 -0.68
C ARG A 295 -12.04 -7.52 0.81
N LEU A 296 -12.86 -6.54 1.21
CA LEU A 296 -13.02 -6.20 2.63
C LEU A 296 -13.62 -7.37 3.42
N CYS A 297 -14.67 -8.03 2.90
CA CYS A 297 -15.27 -9.21 3.53
C CYS A 297 -14.23 -10.34 3.73
N LEU A 298 -13.39 -10.60 2.74
CA LEU A 298 -12.32 -11.61 2.84
C LEU A 298 -11.32 -11.28 3.95
N LEU A 299 -10.96 -9.99 4.11
CA LEU A 299 -10.11 -9.54 5.21
C LEU A 299 -10.78 -9.71 6.58
N MET A 300 -12.08 -9.44 6.68
CA MET A 300 -12.85 -9.59 7.92
C MET A 300 -13.00 -11.06 8.32
N MET A 301 -13.32 -11.94 7.37
CA MET A 301 -13.62 -13.37 7.63
C MET A 301 -12.39 -14.16 8.10
N ARG A 302 -11.20 -13.81 7.69
CA ARG A 302 -9.96 -14.50 8.09
C ARG A 302 -9.53 -14.23 9.53
N ASN A 303 -10.23 -13.34 10.21
CA ASN A 303 -9.96 -12.94 11.59
C ASN A 303 -11.01 -13.43 12.59
N LEU A 304 -11.94 -14.24 12.13
CA LEU A 304 -12.90 -14.99 12.95
C LEU A 304 -12.31 -16.34 13.33
#